data_21e7fae8a80a6615993189c5fc9fe697
#
_entry.id   21e7fae8a80a6615993189c5fc9fe697
#
_cell.length_a   1.000
_cell.length_b   1.000
_cell.length_c   1.000
_cell.angle_alpha   90.00
_cell.angle_beta   90.00
_cell.angle_gamma   90.00
#
_symmetry.space_group_name_H-M   'P 1'
#
loop_
_entity.id
_entity.type
_entity.pdbx_description
1 polymer ?
#
loop_
_entity_poly.entity_id
_entity_poly.type
_entity_poly.pdbx_seq_one_letter_code
_entity_poly.pdbx_strand_id
1 'polypeptide(L)'
;MKKAYWVGIINVKDQEEYKKYTDIAGPAIIASGAKILSRGGKLINLEGQKFGRIVIIEFPSMDHAEKFYMSKEYRIALQHVTDEVADRFLNIAEGLD
;
A
#
# COMPACT_ATOMS: atom_id res chain seq x y z
N MET A 1 -3.69 -1.81 22.31
CA MET A 1 -2.91 -1.02 21.32
C MET A 1 -3.78 -0.75 20.11
N LYS A 2 -3.79 0.49 19.64
CA LYS A 2 -4.58 0.86 18.48
C LYS A 2 -3.93 0.34 17.20
N LYS A 3 -4.76 -0.16 16.30
CA LYS A 3 -4.30 -0.60 14.99
C LYS A 3 -4.00 0.61 14.11
N ALA A 4 -3.28 0.38 13.04
CA ALA A 4 -2.99 1.40 12.05
C ALA A 4 -3.42 0.92 10.67
N TYR A 5 -3.81 1.86 9.82
CA TYR A 5 -4.28 1.56 8.49
C TYR A 5 -3.42 2.28 7.47
N TRP A 6 -2.85 1.51 6.58
CA TRP A 6 -2.05 1.99 5.47
C TRP A 6 -3.01 2.12 4.30
N VAL A 7 -3.18 3.33 3.79
CA VAL A 7 -4.10 3.60 2.70
C VAL A 7 -3.32 4.11 1.51
N GLY A 8 -3.33 3.33 0.45
CA GLY A 8 -2.68 3.69 -0.81
C GLY A 8 -3.71 4.02 -1.86
N ILE A 9 -3.55 5.18 -2.50
CA ILE A 9 -4.38 5.62 -3.60
C ILE A 9 -3.47 5.74 -4.81
N ILE A 10 -3.74 4.96 -5.87
CA ILE A 10 -2.74 4.71 -6.89
C ILE A 10 -3.34 4.75 -8.30
N ASN A 11 -2.62 5.40 -9.23
CA ASN A 11 -2.87 5.27 -10.66
C ASN A 11 -1.65 4.60 -11.28
N VAL A 12 -1.84 3.39 -11.79
CA VAL A 12 -0.76 2.62 -12.40
C VAL A 12 -0.64 3.02 -13.87
N LYS A 13 0.57 3.40 -14.28
CA LYS A 13 0.87 3.79 -15.66
C LYS A 13 1.55 2.67 -16.43
N ASP A 14 2.35 1.85 -15.74
CA ASP A 14 3.07 0.73 -16.33
C ASP A 14 2.74 -0.53 -15.52
N GLN A 15 1.80 -1.32 -16.05
CA GLN A 15 1.29 -2.51 -15.36
C GLN A 15 2.37 -3.58 -15.17
N GLU A 16 3.24 -3.76 -16.15
CA GLU A 16 4.28 -4.79 -16.06
C GLU A 16 5.28 -4.48 -14.96
N GLU A 17 5.73 -3.22 -14.89
CA GLU A 17 6.68 -2.82 -13.86
C GLU A 17 6.01 -2.79 -12.48
N TYR A 18 4.76 -2.35 -12.42
CA TYR A 18 4.01 -2.33 -11.17
C TYR A 18 3.85 -3.75 -10.60
N LYS A 19 3.67 -4.74 -11.46
CA LYS A 19 3.56 -6.13 -11.04
C LYS A 19 4.82 -6.60 -10.31
N LYS A 20 5.99 -6.14 -10.73
CA LYS A 20 7.25 -6.46 -10.04
C LYS A 20 7.23 -5.93 -8.62
N TYR A 21 6.66 -4.73 -8.41
CA TYR A 21 6.48 -4.18 -7.08
C TYR A 21 5.55 -5.06 -6.25
N THR A 22 4.37 -5.39 -6.76
CA THR A 22 3.39 -6.17 -5.99
C THR A 22 3.88 -7.59 -5.70
N ASP A 23 4.66 -8.19 -6.61
CA ASP A 23 5.22 -9.53 -6.40
C ASP A 23 6.20 -9.55 -5.22
N ILE A 24 6.84 -8.42 -4.91
CA ILE A 24 7.75 -8.30 -3.77
C ILE A 24 7.00 -7.81 -2.54
N ALA A 25 6.21 -6.76 -2.68
CA ALA A 25 5.55 -6.11 -1.56
C ALA A 25 4.46 -6.98 -0.92
N GLY A 26 3.68 -7.70 -1.72
CA GLY A 26 2.58 -8.52 -1.21
C GLY A 26 3.05 -9.55 -0.17
N PRO A 27 3.97 -10.43 -0.52
CA PRO A 27 4.50 -11.40 0.44
C PRO A 27 5.17 -10.75 1.66
N ALA A 28 5.89 -9.65 1.47
CA ALA A 28 6.55 -8.94 2.56
C ALA A 28 5.54 -8.36 3.55
N ILE A 29 4.44 -7.80 3.06
CA ILE A 29 3.36 -7.27 3.90
C ILE A 29 2.77 -8.37 4.77
N ILE A 30 2.45 -9.50 4.18
CA ILE A 30 1.88 -10.64 4.89
C ILE A 30 2.87 -11.18 5.92
N ALA A 31 4.14 -11.31 5.54
CA ALA A 31 5.18 -11.80 6.44
C ALA A 31 5.40 -10.87 7.63
N SER A 32 5.11 -9.57 7.48
CA SER A 32 5.26 -8.60 8.57
C SER A 32 4.18 -8.72 9.65
N GLY A 33 3.15 -9.55 9.43
CA GLY A 33 2.04 -9.70 10.37
C GLY A 33 0.88 -8.77 10.06
N ALA A 34 0.92 -8.04 8.97
CA ALA A 34 -0.17 -7.16 8.56
C ALA A 34 -1.25 -7.95 7.81
N LYS A 35 -2.42 -7.34 7.71
CA LYS A 35 -3.56 -7.93 7.03
C LYS A 35 -3.99 -7.04 5.88
N ILE A 36 -4.03 -7.58 4.68
CA ILE A 36 -4.50 -6.85 3.50
C ILE A 36 -6.03 -6.90 3.48
N LEU A 37 -6.67 -5.73 3.59
CA LEU A 37 -8.12 -5.63 3.66
C LEU A 37 -8.76 -5.35 2.29
N SER A 38 -8.07 -4.58 1.45
CA SER A 38 -8.53 -4.29 0.09
C SER A 38 -7.29 -4.09 -0.78
N ARG A 39 -7.31 -4.66 -1.97
CA ARG A 39 -6.16 -4.56 -2.87
C ARG A 39 -6.64 -4.60 -4.31
N GLY A 40 -6.89 -3.42 -4.88
CA GLY A 40 -7.28 -3.31 -6.27
C GLY A 40 -8.64 -3.91 -6.60
N GLY A 41 -9.55 -3.96 -5.63
CA GLY A 41 -10.91 -4.42 -5.86
C GLY A 41 -11.75 -3.37 -6.57
N LYS A 42 -13.03 -3.70 -6.77
CA LYS A 42 -13.96 -2.80 -7.42
C LYS A 42 -14.09 -1.49 -6.66
N LEU A 43 -14.07 -0.37 -7.36
CA LEU A 43 -14.16 0.96 -6.78
C LEU A 43 -15.41 1.69 -7.27
N ILE A 44 -15.98 2.51 -6.38
CA ILE A 44 -17.04 3.45 -6.72
C ILE A 44 -16.53 4.83 -6.32
N ASN A 45 -16.35 5.71 -7.30
CA ASN A 45 -15.90 7.07 -7.01
C ASN A 45 -17.13 7.96 -6.84
N LEU A 46 -17.31 8.51 -5.65
CA LEU A 46 -18.46 9.36 -5.32
C LEU A 46 -18.16 10.84 -5.42
N GLU A 47 -16.96 11.23 -5.01
CA GLU A 47 -16.53 12.63 -5.02
C GLU A 47 -15.04 12.70 -5.21
N GLY A 48 -14.58 13.76 -5.85
CA GLY A 48 -13.16 14.04 -6.02
C GLY A 48 -12.54 13.31 -7.20
N GLN A 49 -11.23 13.35 -7.25
CA GLN A 49 -10.46 12.74 -8.33
C GLN A 49 -10.56 11.23 -8.30
N LYS A 50 -10.81 10.63 -9.46
CA LYS A 50 -10.89 9.18 -9.58
C LYS A 50 -9.49 8.60 -9.73
N PHE A 51 -9.20 7.56 -8.94
CA PHE A 51 -7.98 6.77 -9.07
C PHE A 51 -8.33 5.33 -9.45
N GLY A 52 -7.38 4.66 -10.09
CA GLY A 52 -7.63 3.31 -10.59
C GLY A 52 -7.53 2.22 -9.53
N ARG A 53 -6.86 2.50 -8.40
CA ARG A 53 -6.57 1.47 -7.42
C ARG A 53 -6.49 2.04 -6.01
N ILE A 54 -7.14 1.37 -5.06
CA ILE A 54 -7.02 1.70 -3.64
C ILE A 54 -6.59 0.42 -2.90
N VAL A 55 -5.62 0.57 -2.01
CA VAL A 55 -5.10 -0.52 -1.19
C VAL A 55 -5.25 -0.13 0.27
N ILE A 56 -5.82 -1.03 1.07
CA ILE A 56 -5.99 -0.80 2.50
C ILE A 56 -5.37 -1.98 3.25
N ILE A 57 -4.44 -1.68 4.15
CA ILE A 57 -3.72 -2.70 4.91
C ILE A 57 -3.81 -2.36 6.39
N GLU A 58 -4.14 -3.34 7.21
CA GLU A 58 -4.21 -3.18 8.65
C GLU A 58 -2.92 -3.68 9.29
N PHE A 59 -2.29 -2.83 10.09
CA PHE A 59 -1.11 -3.18 10.88
C PHE A 59 -1.47 -3.18 12.36
N PRO A 60 -0.74 -3.94 13.18
CA PRO A 60 -1.02 -3.98 14.63
C PRO A 60 -0.89 -2.63 15.33
N SER A 61 -0.05 -1.73 14.79
CA SER A 61 0.19 -0.42 15.39
C SER A 61 0.81 0.54 14.39
N MET A 62 0.79 1.83 14.71
CA MET A 62 1.47 2.86 13.90
C MET A 62 2.96 2.55 13.77
N ASP A 63 3.59 2.18 14.90
CA ASP A 63 5.01 1.87 14.92
C ASP A 63 5.34 0.71 13.97
N HIS A 64 4.51 -0.32 13.98
CA HIS A 64 4.70 -1.49 13.12
C HIS A 64 4.58 -1.10 11.63
N ALA A 65 3.59 -0.28 11.30
CA ALA A 65 3.39 0.17 9.92
C ALA A 65 4.55 1.03 9.43
N GLU A 66 5.02 1.95 10.28
CA GLU A 66 6.14 2.82 9.95
C GLU A 66 7.43 2.03 9.76
N LYS A 67 7.69 1.09 10.66
CA LYS A 67 8.87 0.22 10.55
C LYS A 67 8.82 -0.62 9.29
N PHE A 68 7.64 -1.11 8.92
CA PHE A 68 7.52 -1.87 7.68
C PHE A 68 7.87 -0.99 6.47
N TYR A 69 7.38 0.24 6.45
CA TYR A 69 7.66 1.17 5.35
C TYR A 69 9.17 1.40 5.20
N MET A 70 9.89 1.44 6.33
CA MET A 70 11.34 1.66 6.33
C MET A 70 12.13 0.37 6.16
N SER A 71 11.47 -0.79 6.12
CA SER A 71 12.15 -2.09 6.05
C SER A 71 12.92 -2.27 4.75
N LYS A 72 13.93 -3.12 4.80
CA LYS A 72 14.75 -3.46 3.65
C LYS A 72 13.90 -4.10 2.53
N GLU A 73 12.99 -4.99 2.91
CA GLU A 73 12.13 -5.70 1.97
C GLU A 73 11.26 -4.73 1.19
N TYR A 74 10.66 -3.75 1.87
CA TYR A 74 9.83 -2.76 1.20
C TYR A 74 10.65 -1.81 0.34
N ARG A 75 11.87 -1.45 0.78
CA ARG A 75 12.77 -0.60 -0.01
C ARG A 75 13.13 -1.26 -1.34
N ILE A 76 13.32 -2.57 -1.33
CA ILE A 76 13.57 -3.32 -2.56
C ILE A 76 12.36 -3.24 -3.50
N ALA A 77 11.16 -3.41 -2.96
CA ALA A 77 9.93 -3.30 -3.77
C ALA A 77 9.78 -1.90 -4.37
N LEU A 78 10.09 -0.86 -3.60
CA LEU A 78 9.95 0.53 -4.05
C LEU A 78 10.79 0.88 -5.27
N GLN A 79 11.85 0.14 -5.55
CA GLN A 79 12.67 0.38 -6.74
C GLN A 79 11.88 0.21 -8.03
N HIS A 80 10.75 -0.48 -7.98
CA HIS A 80 9.92 -0.76 -9.15
C HIS A 80 8.76 0.22 -9.33
N VAL A 81 8.58 1.18 -8.42
CA VAL A 81 7.47 2.13 -8.51
C VAL A 81 7.95 3.58 -8.53
N THR A 82 8.64 3.92 -9.60
CA THR A 82 9.04 5.30 -9.86
C THR A 82 7.82 6.10 -10.33
N ASP A 83 7.98 7.42 -10.47
CA ASP A 83 6.92 8.29 -10.95
C ASP A 83 6.44 7.93 -12.36
N GLU A 84 7.30 7.28 -13.14
CA GLU A 84 6.93 6.81 -14.48
C GLU A 84 6.03 5.59 -14.45
N VAL A 85 6.08 4.83 -13.36
CA VAL A 85 5.32 3.58 -13.21
C VAL A 85 3.94 3.82 -12.59
N ALA A 86 3.86 4.71 -11.62
CA ALA A 86 2.60 4.95 -10.93
C ALA A 86 2.60 6.30 -10.19
N ASP A 87 1.43 6.91 -10.11
CA ASP A 87 1.18 8.02 -9.19
C ASP A 87 0.65 7.40 -7.91
N ARG A 88 1.33 7.62 -6.79
CA ARG A 88 1.01 6.98 -5.53
C ARG A 88 0.89 8.00 -4.40
N PHE A 89 -0.19 7.86 -3.65
CA PHE A 89 -0.42 8.62 -2.42
C PHE A 89 -0.62 7.62 -1.31
N LEU A 90 0.30 7.62 -0.35
CA LEU A 90 0.34 6.61 0.69
C LEU A 90 0.37 7.26 2.06
N ASN A 91 -0.59 6.93 2.90
CA ASN A 91 -0.70 7.48 4.24
C ASN A 91 -1.00 6.36 5.24
N ILE A 92 -0.58 6.58 6.48
CA ILE A 92 -0.88 5.68 7.58
C ILE A 92 -1.75 6.45 8.56
N ALA A 93 -2.91 5.91 8.88
CA ALA A 93 -3.83 6.53 9.82
C ALA A 93 -4.04 5.61 11.02
N GLU A 94 -4.02 6.18 12.22
CA GLU A 94 -4.28 5.40 13.43
C GLU A 94 -5.76 5.08 13.53
N GLY A 95 -6.08 3.85 13.89
CA GLY A 95 -7.46 3.42 14.09
C GLY A 95 -8.02 3.89 15.41
N LEU A 96 -9.34 3.66 15.59
CA LEU A 96 -10.03 4.06 16.81
C LEU A 96 -9.76 3.10 17.97
N ASP A 97 -9.43 1.88 17.65
CA ASP A 97 -9.15 0.83 18.65
C ASP A 97 -7.72 0.36 18.60
#